data_442f479cc25421eb0a9ff7551e7f0d7d
#
_entry.id   442f479cc25421eb0a9ff7551e7f0d7d
#
_cell.length_a   1.000
_cell.length_b   1.000
_cell.length_c   1.000
_cell.angle_alpha   90.00
_cell.angle_beta   90.00
_cell.angle_gamma   90.00
#
_symmetry.space_group_name_H-M   'P 1'
#
loop_
_entity.id
_entity.type
_entity.pdbx_description
1 polymer ?
#
loop_
_entity_poly.entity_id
_entity_poly.type
_entity_poly.pdbx_seq_one_letter_code
_entity_poly.pdbx_strand_id
1 'polypeptide(L)'
;MLSADGSRVVFGSSSSNLGLGAGFSQIYVRDLNTNATVGVSRADGPAGAAGSSNSLEPGISGDGNLVVFASAATNLNPDDILVDRDIFVRNLANNTTILVSRAPGLTGAKLAEYEYSQTISSDGSTVAFETSENIAVPGGTPWPVGPRQIVLRKLATGENTLASEVGGVPSETAVTDVTMNRDASVVAFRADSKNLLPAIGNGDNDYVAVKRMNDGQLSGPPLFGDPLIDTQTGSRSPSLSDNGQCLAFRATGYNEISGNASDYNTSYMQVLSGTCFNPRAVVPALSKLSLKPKKFAVAKKPTAKVAAKKKGKKKSPKGTKIRFTLNRDADVAFTIEKRTVGRKVKGKCVKAKKGRKVPKKKRCVRWVPAGKLTRATQPAGARTLYFSGRIGKKKLRPGGYRVALQATATSGTSPVSKPLPFTVLRK
;
A
#
# COMPACT_ATOMS: atom_id res chain seq x y z
N MET A 1 2.25 -6.77 -11.39
CA MET A 1 2.26 -5.64 -10.41
C MET A 1 1.83 -6.15 -9.04
N LEU A 2 2.07 -5.38 -7.97
CA LEU A 2 1.75 -5.75 -6.57
C LEU A 2 0.70 -4.82 -5.98
N SER A 3 -0.18 -5.36 -5.15
CA SER A 3 -1.00 -4.55 -4.25
C SER A 3 -0.12 -3.77 -3.28
N ALA A 4 -0.69 -2.73 -2.70
CA ALA A 4 0.08 -1.81 -1.90
C ALA A 4 0.67 -2.41 -0.62
N ASP A 5 0.09 -3.45 -0.05
CA ASP A 5 0.61 -4.21 1.10
C ASP A 5 1.52 -5.38 0.68
N GLY A 6 1.69 -5.61 -0.63
CA GLY A 6 2.45 -6.71 -1.20
C GLY A 6 1.79 -8.09 -1.05
N SER A 7 0.50 -8.15 -0.65
CA SER A 7 -0.18 -9.42 -0.43
C SER A 7 -0.72 -10.06 -1.70
N ARG A 8 -0.90 -9.30 -2.78
CA ARG A 8 -1.42 -9.77 -4.06
C ARG A 8 -0.54 -9.40 -5.23
N VAL A 9 -0.36 -10.34 -6.15
CA VAL A 9 0.36 -10.16 -7.42
C VAL A 9 -0.61 -10.32 -8.57
N VAL A 10 -0.72 -9.33 -9.44
CA VAL A 10 -1.43 -9.44 -10.72
C VAL A 10 -0.43 -9.74 -11.83
N PHE A 11 -0.79 -10.65 -12.74
CA PHE A 11 0.05 -11.08 -13.87
C PHE A 11 -0.78 -11.63 -15.02
N GLY A 12 -0.21 -11.59 -16.21
CA GLY A 12 -0.75 -12.26 -17.41
C GLY A 12 -0.14 -13.63 -17.62
N SER A 13 -0.91 -14.57 -18.13
CA SER A 13 -0.44 -15.92 -18.50
C SER A 13 -1.35 -16.56 -19.55
N SER A 14 -0.74 -17.35 -20.45
CA SER A 14 -1.44 -18.23 -21.41
C SER A 14 -1.53 -19.69 -20.92
N SER A 15 -1.13 -19.95 -19.67
CA SER A 15 -1.12 -21.32 -19.11
C SER A 15 -2.52 -21.88 -18.91
N SER A 16 -2.78 -23.08 -19.42
CA SER A 16 -4.08 -23.76 -19.35
C SER A 16 -4.48 -24.22 -17.94
N ASN A 17 -3.52 -24.38 -17.03
CA ASN A 17 -3.72 -24.91 -15.68
C ASN A 17 -4.09 -23.85 -14.62
N LEU A 18 -4.31 -22.60 -15.02
CA LEU A 18 -4.68 -21.51 -14.11
C LEU A 18 -6.19 -21.21 -14.08
N GLY A 19 -7.01 -22.00 -14.78
CA GLY A 19 -8.48 -22.00 -14.63
C GLY A 19 -9.27 -21.08 -15.58
N LEU A 20 -8.62 -20.38 -16.53
CA LEU A 20 -9.30 -19.62 -17.60
C LEU A 20 -9.15 -20.27 -19.00
N GLY A 21 -8.65 -21.49 -19.07
CA GLY A 21 -8.47 -22.22 -20.33
C GLY A 21 -7.14 -21.92 -21.02
N ALA A 22 -6.98 -22.52 -22.20
CA ALA A 22 -5.81 -22.36 -23.06
C ALA A 22 -6.15 -21.52 -24.29
N GLY A 23 -5.14 -20.97 -24.95
CA GLY A 23 -5.24 -20.32 -26.25
C GLY A 23 -5.05 -18.81 -26.24
N PHE A 24 -5.46 -18.13 -25.18
CA PHE A 24 -5.29 -16.69 -25.03
C PHE A 24 -4.50 -16.34 -23.78
N SER A 25 -3.76 -15.24 -23.80
CA SER A 25 -3.23 -14.65 -22.58
C SER A 25 -4.38 -14.11 -21.73
N GLN A 26 -4.45 -14.51 -20.48
CA GLN A 26 -5.47 -14.09 -19.53
C GLN A 26 -4.83 -13.46 -18.28
N ILE A 27 -5.61 -12.68 -17.54
CA ILE A 27 -5.15 -12.00 -16.33
C ILE A 27 -5.53 -12.80 -15.09
N TYR A 28 -4.60 -12.87 -14.16
CA TYR A 28 -4.71 -13.60 -12.89
C TYR A 28 -4.22 -12.75 -11.72
N VAL A 29 -4.77 -13.02 -10.55
CA VAL A 29 -4.26 -12.51 -9.27
C VAL A 29 -3.86 -13.67 -8.39
N ARG A 30 -2.64 -13.63 -7.86
CA ARG A 30 -2.13 -14.53 -6.82
C ARG A 30 -2.18 -13.85 -5.47
N ASP A 31 -2.92 -14.41 -4.53
CA ASP A 31 -2.89 -14.03 -3.12
C ASP A 31 -1.75 -14.78 -2.42
N LEU A 32 -0.77 -14.04 -1.93
CA LEU A 32 0.44 -14.61 -1.32
C LEU A 32 0.22 -15.09 0.12
N ASN A 33 -0.85 -14.65 0.78
CA ASN A 33 -1.18 -15.11 2.13
C ASN A 33 -1.89 -16.47 2.11
N THR A 34 -2.80 -16.67 1.14
CA THR A 34 -3.60 -17.89 1.00
C THR A 34 -3.04 -18.86 -0.02
N ASN A 35 -2.08 -18.43 -0.84
CA ASN A 35 -1.58 -19.16 -2.00
C ASN A 35 -2.65 -19.49 -3.06
N ALA A 36 -3.77 -18.75 -3.06
CA ALA A 36 -4.81 -18.90 -4.07
C ALA A 36 -4.48 -18.10 -5.34
N THR A 37 -4.79 -18.66 -6.52
CA THR A 37 -4.75 -17.93 -7.79
C THR A 37 -6.16 -17.89 -8.35
N VAL A 38 -6.61 -16.71 -8.75
CA VAL A 38 -7.94 -16.50 -9.33
C VAL A 38 -7.83 -15.85 -10.71
N GLY A 39 -8.68 -16.27 -11.65
CA GLY A 39 -8.80 -15.65 -12.96
C GLY A 39 -9.56 -14.32 -12.88
N VAL A 40 -9.03 -13.30 -13.52
CA VAL A 40 -9.53 -11.93 -13.50
C VAL A 40 -10.29 -11.57 -14.77
N SER A 41 -9.71 -11.84 -15.95
CA SER A 41 -10.28 -11.52 -17.25
C SER A 41 -11.46 -12.43 -17.59
N ARG A 42 -12.61 -12.16 -16.97
CA ARG A 42 -13.86 -12.90 -17.13
C ARG A 42 -15.08 -12.01 -17.01
N ALA A 43 -16.16 -12.43 -17.58
CA ALA A 43 -17.47 -11.80 -17.47
C ALA A 43 -17.97 -11.75 -16.03
N ASP A 44 -19.05 -11.07 -15.77
CA ASP A 44 -19.67 -10.91 -14.44
C ASP A 44 -19.95 -12.26 -13.77
N GLY A 45 -19.89 -12.22 -12.44
CA GLY A 45 -20.10 -13.38 -11.57
C GLY A 45 -18.81 -14.12 -11.21
N PRO A 46 -18.84 -14.94 -10.15
CA PRO A 46 -17.67 -15.70 -9.68
C PRO A 46 -17.26 -16.81 -10.66
N ALA A 47 -18.20 -17.28 -11.50
CA ALA A 47 -18.01 -18.27 -12.54
C ALA A 47 -18.22 -17.70 -13.95
N GLY A 48 -18.15 -16.37 -14.13
CA GLY A 48 -18.29 -15.72 -15.42
C GLY A 48 -17.37 -16.35 -16.47
N ALA A 49 -17.78 -16.37 -17.73
CA ALA A 49 -16.98 -16.91 -18.83
C ALA A 49 -15.61 -16.24 -18.92
N ALA A 50 -14.58 -16.99 -19.22
CA ALA A 50 -13.24 -16.46 -19.51
C ALA A 50 -13.30 -15.56 -20.76
N GLY A 51 -12.40 -14.58 -20.84
CA GLY A 51 -12.29 -13.71 -22.01
C GLY A 51 -12.05 -14.51 -23.29
N SER A 52 -12.82 -14.19 -24.35
CA SER A 52 -12.76 -14.84 -25.65
C SER A 52 -11.54 -14.47 -26.49
N SER A 53 -10.68 -13.58 -25.98
CA SER A 53 -9.44 -13.13 -26.63
C SER A 53 -8.36 -12.76 -25.59
N ASN A 54 -7.20 -12.26 -26.06
CA ASN A 54 -6.09 -11.86 -25.21
C ASN A 54 -6.46 -10.71 -24.28
N SER A 55 -6.05 -10.85 -23.03
CA SER A 55 -6.07 -9.82 -22.00
C SER A 55 -4.64 -9.53 -21.55
N LEU A 56 -4.27 -8.27 -21.44
CA LEU A 56 -2.87 -7.81 -21.34
C LEU A 56 -2.74 -6.66 -20.32
N GLU A 57 -1.51 -6.32 -19.98
CA GLU A 57 -1.10 -5.10 -19.26
C GLU A 57 -1.89 -4.84 -17.97
N PRO A 58 -1.93 -5.77 -17.02
CA PRO A 58 -2.75 -5.61 -15.82
C PRO A 58 -2.18 -4.60 -14.85
N GLY A 59 -3.08 -3.81 -14.22
CA GLY A 59 -2.83 -2.98 -13.04
C GLY A 59 -3.70 -3.42 -11.88
N ILE A 60 -3.29 -3.11 -10.64
CA ILE A 60 -4.03 -3.48 -9.43
C ILE A 60 -4.11 -2.31 -8.45
N SER A 61 -5.28 -2.09 -7.84
CA SER A 61 -5.46 -1.09 -6.78
C SER A 61 -4.65 -1.41 -5.52
N GLY A 62 -4.44 -0.42 -4.69
CA GLY A 62 -3.63 -0.57 -3.49
C GLY A 62 -4.17 -1.59 -2.49
N ASP A 63 -5.49 -1.73 -2.39
CA ASP A 63 -6.17 -2.73 -1.55
C ASP A 63 -6.22 -4.13 -2.22
N GLY A 64 -5.80 -4.23 -3.49
CA GLY A 64 -5.77 -5.46 -4.25
C GLY A 64 -7.14 -5.96 -4.74
N ASN A 65 -8.22 -5.18 -4.62
CA ASN A 65 -9.57 -5.62 -4.98
C ASN A 65 -10.00 -5.26 -6.40
N LEU A 66 -9.43 -4.20 -6.99
CA LEU A 66 -9.71 -3.80 -8.35
C LEU A 66 -8.51 -4.10 -9.26
N VAL A 67 -8.78 -4.71 -10.39
CA VAL A 67 -7.77 -5.02 -11.41
C VAL A 67 -8.21 -4.40 -12.72
N VAL A 68 -7.40 -3.47 -13.23
CA VAL A 68 -7.55 -2.91 -14.58
C VAL A 68 -6.76 -3.76 -15.57
N PHE A 69 -7.26 -3.93 -16.77
CA PHE A 69 -6.56 -4.64 -17.85
C PHE A 69 -7.13 -4.27 -19.22
N ALA A 70 -6.34 -4.42 -20.26
CA ALA A 70 -6.78 -4.30 -21.64
C ALA A 70 -7.19 -5.68 -22.19
N SER A 71 -8.23 -5.75 -22.98
CA SER A 71 -8.67 -6.99 -23.62
C SER A 71 -9.36 -6.74 -24.96
N ALA A 72 -9.14 -7.67 -25.91
CA ALA A 72 -9.89 -7.74 -27.16
C ALA A 72 -11.03 -8.79 -27.10
N ALA A 73 -11.45 -9.18 -25.92
CA ALA A 73 -12.51 -10.16 -25.71
C ALA A 73 -13.87 -9.50 -25.67
N THR A 74 -14.76 -9.84 -26.58
CA THR A 74 -16.12 -9.26 -26.76
C THR A 74 -17.17 -9.83 -25.78
N ASN A 75 -16.79 -10.74 -24.90
CA ASN A 75 -17.70 -11.40 -23.98
C ASN A 75 -17.54 -10.99 -22.50
N LEU A 76 -16.70 -10.01 -22.21
CA LEU A 76 -16.44 -9.55 -20.84
C LEU A 76 -17.53 -8.59 -20.34
N ASN A 77 -18.12 -7.82 -21.23
CA ASN A 77 -19.20 -6.87 -20.94
C ASN A 77 -20.19 -6.85 -22.11
N PRO A 78 -21.51 -6.83 -21.90
CA PRO A 78 -22.50 -6.88 -22.98
C PRO A 78 -22.47 -5.68 -23.92
N ASP A 79 -21.92 -4.56 -23.51
CA ASP A 79 -21.81 -3.36 -24.36
C ASP A 79 -20.57 -3.40 -25.27
N ASP A 80 -19.68 -4.38 -25.07
CA ASP A 80 -18.49 -4.57 -25.90
C ASP A 80 -18.78 -5.61 -26.99
N ILE A 81 -19.16 -5.12 -28.16
CA ILE A 81 -19.55 -5.91 -29.35
C ILE A 81 -18.51 -5.88 -30.47
N LEU A 82 -17.43 -5.12 -30.32
CA LEU A 82 -16.39 -4.95 -31.36
C LEU A 82 -15.12 -5.72 -30.96
N VAL A 83 -14.37 -6.20 -31.95
CA VAL A 83 -13.12 -6.94 -31.75
C VAL A 83 -11.93 -5.94 -31.72
N ASP A 84 -12.01 -4.93 -30.92
CA ASP A 84 -10.95 -3.96 -30.64
C ASP A 84 -10.39 -4.19 -29.22
N ARG A 85 -9.42 -3.39 -28.83
CA ARG A 85 -8.85 -3.50 -27.48
C ARG A 85 -9.50 -2.46 -26.60
N ASP A 86 -10.21 -2.94 -25.58
CA ASP A 86 -10.90 -2.14 -24.58
C ASP A 86 -10.25 -2.24 -23.20
N ILE A 87 -10.54 -1.25 -22.37
CA ILE A 87 -10.09 -1.22 -20.97
C ILE A 87 -11.21 -1.68 -20.04
N PHE A 88 -10.91 -2.66 -19.21
CA PHE A 88 -11.82 -3.23 -18.23
C PHE A 88 -11.28 -3.08 -16.81
N VAL A 89 -12.20 -3.03 -15.85
CA VAL A 89 -11.90 -3.19 -14.43
C VAL A 89 -12.69 -4.36 -13.85
N ARG A 90 -11.99 -5.34 -13.30
CA ARG A 90 -12.58 -6.42 -12.52
C ARG A 90 -12.57 -6.07 -11.03
N ASN A 91 -13.72 -6.09 -10.39
CA ASN A 91 -13.83 -6.03 -8.94
C ASN A 91 -13.87 -7.45 -8.38
N LEU A 92 -12.81 -7.83 -7.65
CA LEU A 92 -12.67 -9.18 -7.06
C LEU A 92 -13.56 -9.40 -5.85
N ALA A 93 -14.04 -8.33 -5.18
CA ALA A 93 -14.86 -8.43 -3.99
C ALA A 93 -16.31 -8.79 -4.31
N ASN A 94 -16.85 -8.25 -5.40
CA ASN A 94 -18.24 -8.50 -5.84
C ASN A 94 -18.34 -9.26 -7.16
N ASN A 95 -17.20 -9.59 -7.77
CA ASN A 95 -17.11 -10.35 -9.03
C ASN A 95 -17.77 -9.66 -10.25
N THR A 96 -17.71 -8.33 -10.33
CA THR A 96 -18.20 -7.58 -11.50
C THR A 96 -17.05 -7.16 -12.43
N THR A 97 -17.32 -7.11 -13.74
CA THR A 97 -16.41 -6.60 -14.77
C THR A 97 -17.06 -5.43 -15.48
N ILE A 98 -16.47 -4.26 -15.41
CA ILE A 98 -16.98 -3.04 -16.04
C ILE A 98 -16.08 -2.64 -17.20
N LEU A 99 -16.70 -2.16 -18.28
CA LEU A 99 -16.02 -1.53 -19.41
C LEU A 99 -15.70 -0.07 -19.04
N VAL A 100 -14.43 0.31 -19.14
CA VAL A 100 -13.91 1.63 -18.75
C VAL A 100 -13.75 2.57 -19.95
N SER A 101 -13.33 2.05 -21.11
CA SER A 101 -13.14 2.79 -22.35
C SER A 101 -14.48 3.28 -22.93
N ARG A 102 -15.01 4.35 -22.30
CA ARG A 102 -16.34 4.94 -22.63
C ARG A 102 -16.29 6.46 -22.66
N ALA A 103 -17.18 7.04 -23.43
CA ALA A 103 -17.56 8.43 -23.32
C ALA A 103 -18.03 8.79 -21.89
N PRO A 104 -18.09 10.11 -21.52
CA PRO A 104 -18.51 10.53 -20.19
C PRO A 104 -19.86 9.95 -19.76
N GLY A 105 -19.99 9.66 -18.46
CA GLY A 105 -21.16 9.01 -17.85
C GLY A 105 -20.94 7.52 -17.62
N LEU A 106 -21.66 6.94 -16.66
CA LEU A 106 -21.54 5.51 -16.31
C LEU A 106 -21.94 4.59 -17.46
N THR A 107 -22.89 5.04 -18.30
CA THR A 107 -23.41 4.35 -19.48
C THR A 107 -23.05 5.06 -20.78
N GLY A 108 -21.97 5.87 -20.76
CA GLY A 108 -21.48 6.53 -21.97
C GLY A 108 -21.17 5.51 -23.08
N ALA A 109 -21.27 5.92 -24.32
CA ALA A 109 -20.99 5.07 -25.49
C ALA A 109 -19.59 4.46 -25.37
N LYS A 110 -19.41 3.19 -25.77
CA LYS A 110 -18.12 2.55 -25.92
C LYS A 110 -17.28 3.34 -26.95
N LEU A 111 -15.99 3.46 -26.68
CA LEU A 111 -15.05 4.00 -27.67
C LEU A 111 -14.80 2.96 -28.77
N ALA A 112 -14.56 3.42 -30.00
CA ALA A 112 -14.49 2.55 -31.19
C ALA A 112 -13.05 2.20 -31.60
N GLU A 113 -12.05 2.89 -31.03
CA GLU A 113 -10.64 2.71 -31.38
C GLU A 113 -9.92 1.81 -30.36
N TYR A 114 -8.73 1.32 -30.75
CA TYR A 114 -7.87 0.56 -29.85
C TYR A 114 -7.35 1.44 -28.71
N GLU A 115 -7.59 0.99 -27.46
CA GLU A 115 -7.09 1.65 -26.27
C GLU A 115 -5.75 1.02 -25.82
N TYR A 116 -4.88 1.87 -25.27
CA TYR A 116 -3.52 1.47 -24.91
C TYR A 116 -3.20 1.88 -23.49
N SER A 117 -2.14 1.30 -22.92
CA SER A 117 -1.54 1.63 -21.64
C SER A 117 -2.52 2.16 -20.60
N GLN A 118 -2.91 1.34 -19.69
CA GLN A 118 -3.83 1.73 -18.62
C GLN A 118 -3.19 1.54 -17.24
N THR A 119 -3.63 2.34 -16.31
CA THR A 119 -3.29 2.18 -14.90
C THR A 119 -4.48 2.54 -14.02
N ILE A 120 -4.49 2.05 -12.78
CA ILE A 120 -5.51 2.37 -11.78
C ILE A 120 -4.86 3.06 -10.59
N SER A 121 -5.52 4.09 -10.04
CA SER A 121 -5.07 4.75 -8.81
C SER A 121 -5.04 3.78 -7.63
N SER A 122 -4.14 3.99 -6.69
CA SER A 122 -3.97 3.08 -5.55
C SER A 122 -5.22 3.01 -4.66
N ASP A 123 -6.03 4.09 -4.59
CA ASP A 123 -7.33 4.09 -3.90
C ASP A 123 -8.46 3.43 -4.71
N GLY A 124 -8.19 3.08 -5.97
CA GLY A 124 -9.15 2.43 -6.86
C GLY A 124 -10.23 3.35 -7.43
N SER A 125 -10.12 4.66 -7.26
CA SER A 125 -11.16 5.61 -7.68
C SER A 125 -11.11 5.97 -9.16
N THR A 126 -9.94 5.91 -9.79
CA THR A 126 -9.67 6.48 -11.11
C THR A 126 -8.82 5.52 -11.95
N VAL A 127 -9.18 5.40 -13.21
CA VAL A 127 -8.38 4.71 -14.25
C VAL A 127 -7.87 5.76 -15.24
N ALA A 128 -6.57 5.70 -15.53
CA ALA A 128 -5.98 6.42 -16.66
C ALA A 128 -5.77 5.46 -17.82
N PHE A 129 -6.01 5.92 -19.04
CA PHE A 129 -5.76 5.17 -20.27
C PHE A 129 -5.44 6.09 -21.44
N GLU A 130 -4.81 5.52 -22.46
CA GLU A 130 -4.49 6.20 -23.71
C GLU A 130 -5.59 5.95 -24.73
N THR A 131 -6.05 7.01 -25.41
CA THR A 131 -7.03 6.93 -26.50
C THR A 131 -6.71 7.91 -27.62
N SER A 132 -6.97 7.54 -28.87
CA SER A 132 -6.95 8.43 -30.03
C SER A 132 -8.31 9.05 -30.35
N GLU A 133 -9.36 8.61 -29.65
CA GLU A 133 -10.71 9.15 -29.87
C GLU A 133 -10.93 10.49 -29.19
N ASN A 134 -11.74 11.29 -29.85
CA ASN A 134 -12.25 12.54 -29.32
C ASN A 134 -13.31 12.26 -28.25
N ILE A 135 -12.86 12.16 -26.98
CA ILE A 135 -13.76 12.05 -25.84
C ILE A 135 -14.17 13.46 -25.42
N ALA A 136 -15.46 13.77 -25.49
CA ALA A 136 -15.98 15.00 -24.91
C ALA A 136 -15.65 15.05 -23.41
N VAL A 137 -14.83 16.00 -23.00
CA VAL A 137 -14.59 16.30 -21.58
C VAL A 137 -15.41 17.52 -21.20
N PRO A 138 -16.07 17.55 -20.03
CA PRO A 138 -16.84 18.69 -19.60
C PRO A 138 -16.01 19.98 -19.62
N GLY A 139 -16.44 20.99 -20.39
CA GLY A 139 -15.78 22.29 -20.50
C GLY A 139 -14.52 22.33 -21.40
N GLY A 140 -14.13 21.21 -22.01
CA GLY A 140 -13.00 21.14 -22.93
C GLY A 140 -13.43 21.33 -24.40
N THR A 141 -12.54 21.89 -25.22
CA THR A 141 -12.68 21.83 -26.69
C THR A 141 -12.50 20.38 -27.12
N PRO A 142 -13.40 19.86 -27.99
CA PRO A 142 -13.15 18.55 -28.59
C PRO A 142 -11.82 18.60 -29.34
N TRP A 143 -10.89 17.69 -29.01
CA TRP A 143 -9.69 17.56 -29.80
C TRP A 143 -9.99 16.76 -31.07
N PRO A 144 -9.36 17.07 -32.19
CA PRO A 144 -9.55 16.31 -33.40
C PRO A 144 -9.10 14.86 -33.18
N VAL A 145 -9.79 13.92 -33.85
CA VAL A 145 -9.29 12.54 -33.94
C VAL A 145 -7.85 12.62 -34.47
N GLY A 146 -6.90 12.09 -33.69
CA GLY A 146 -5.50 12.29 -34.04
C GLY A 146 -4.55 11.63 -33.01
N PRO A 147 -3.59 12.38 -32.49
CA PRO A 147 -2.58 11.79 -31.59
C PRO A 147 -3.21 11.28 -30.29
N ARG A 148 -2.71 10.16 -29.78
CA ARG A 148 -3.17 9.57 -28.53
C ARG A 148 -3.05 10.55 -27.37
N GLN A 149 -4.07 10.59 -26.55
CA GLN A 149 -4.18 11.43 -25.36
C GLN A 149 -4.32 10.57 -24.10
N ILE A 150 -4.03 11.15 -22.94
CA ILE A 150 -4.26 10.51 -21.64
C ILE A 150 -5.58 11.00 -21.07
N VAL A 151 -6.49 10.08 -20.85
CA VAL A 151 -7.78 10.31 -20.19
C VAL A 151 -7.80 9.68 -18.82
N LEU A 152 -8.27 10.43 -17.82
CA LEU A 152 -8.59 9.96 -16.49
C LEU A 152 -10.10 9.74 -16.39
N ARG A 153 -10.52 8.52 -16.04
CA ARG A 153 -11.92 8.20 -15.81
C ARG A 153 -12.19 7.88 -14.35
N LYS A 154 -13.06 8.65 -13.71
CA LYS A 154 -13.56 8.35 -12.36
C LYS A 154 -14.55 7.18 -12.42
N LEU A 155 -14.27 6.09 -11.75
CA LEU A 155 -15.10 4.89 -11.81
C LEU A 155 -16.48 5.07 -11.18
N ALA A 156 -16.62 5.93 -10.16
CA ALA A 156 -17.88 6.15 -9.46
C ALA A 156 -18.88 7.00 -10.24
N THR A 157 -18.42 7.92 -11.08
CA THR A 157 -19.28 8.89 -11.79
C THR A 157 -19.25 8.70 -13.31
N GLY A 158 -18.23 8.03 -13.83
CA GLY A 158 -17.96 7.94 -15.27
C GLY A 158 -17.46 9.26 -15.86
N GLU A 159 -17.05 10.22 -15.05
CA GLU A 159 -16.47 11.49 -15.49
C GLU A 159 -15.10 11.25 -16.13
N ASN A 160 -14.88 11.84 -17.29
CA ASN A 160 -13.62 11.84 -18.01
C ASN A 160 -12.93 13.20 -17.88
N THR A 161 -11.62 13.20 -17.65
CA THR A 161 -10.77 14.40 -17.59
C THR A 161 -9.54 14.19 -18.45
N LEU A 162 -9.19 15.16 -19.29
CA LEU A 162 -7.98 15.11 -20.11
C LEU A 162 -6.76 15.49 -19.26
N ALA A 163 -5.79 14.60 -19.18
CA ALA A 163 -4.55 14.86 -18.45
C ALA A 163 -3.46 15.48 -19.34
N SER A 164 -3.43 15.11 -20.61
CA SER A 164 -2.44 15.55 -21.60
C SER A 164 -2.82 16.87 -22.26
N GLU A 165 -3.09 17.91 -21.45
CA GLU A 165 -3.46 19.24 -21.93
C GLU A 165 -2.83 20.37 -21.10
N VAL A 166 -2.74 21.56 -21.66
CA VAL A 166 -2.39 22.82 -20.98
C VAL A 166 -3.39 23.90 -21.37
N GLY A 167 -4.08 24.48 -20.36
CA GLY A 167 -5.08 25.54 -20.59
C GLY A 167 -6.25 25.10 -21.48
N GLY A 168 -6.61 23.82 -21.47
CA GLY A 168 -7.66 23.25 -22.30
C GLY A 168 -7.20 22.85 -23.71
N VAL A 169 -5.92 23.01 -24.05
CA VAL A 169 -5.35 22.63 -25.35
C VAL A 169 -4.67 21.26 -25.25
N PRO A 170 -5.17 20.24 -25.95
CA PRO A 170 -4.59 18.91 -25.96
C PRO A 170 -3.17 18.88 -26.52
N SER A 171 -2.44 17.81 -26.23
CA SER A 171 -1.13 17.54 -26.83
C SER A 171 -1.22 17.48 -28.37
N GLU A 172 -0.30 18.13 -29.05
CA GLU A 172 -0.19 18.09 -30.54
C GLU A 172 0.37 16.75 -31.01
N THR A 173 1.06 16.01 -30.17
CA THR A 173 1.64 14.71 -30.48
C THR A 173 1.12 13.62 -29.55
N ALA A 174 1.33 12.36 -29.90
CA ALA A 174 0.92 11.23 -29.06
C ALA A 174 1.62 11.24 -27.71
N VAL A 175 0.87 11.00 -26.66
CA VAL A 175 1.36 10.82 -25.29
C VAL A 175 1.14 9.37 -24.84
N THR A 176 2.08 8.84 -24.04
CA THR A 176 2.11 7.42 -23.69
C THR A 176 2.67 7.17 -22.27
N ASP A 177 2.69 5.92 -21.85
CA ASP A 177 3.35 5.48 -20.58
C ASP A 177 2.78 6.19 -19.33
N VAL A 178 1.46 6.22 -19.17
CA VAL A 178 0.81 6.90 -18.05
C VAL A 178 1.00 6.18 -16.71
N THR A 179 1.26 6.96 -15.68
CA THR A 179 1.23 6.53 -14.27
C THR A 179 0.57 7.61 -13.41
N MET A 180 0.02 7.23 -12.26
CA MET A 180 -0.59 8.18 -11.33
C MET A 180 -0.30 7.81 -9.88
N ASN A 181 -0.43 8.79 -8.97
CA ASN A 181 -0.33 8.58 -7.55
C ASN A 181 -1.64 7.97 -6.97
N ARG A 182 -1.71 7.83 -5.62
CA ARG A 182 -2.81 7.17 -4.91
C ARG A 182 -4.20 7.59 -5.33
N ASP A 183 -4.47 8.88 -5.46
CA ASP A 183 -5.77 9.51 -5.66
C ASP A 183 -5.90 10.20 -7.04
N ALA A 184 -4.97 9.91 -7.95
CA ALA A 184 -4.87 10.52 -9.27
C ALA A 184 -4.75 12.07 -9.25
N SER A 185 -4.34 12.67 -8.14
CA SER A 185 -4.07 14.12 -8.07
C SER A 185 -2.78 14.53 -8.76
N VAL A 186 -1.87 13.59 -8.99
CA VAL A 186 -0.64 13.75 -9.77
C VAL A 186 -0.56 12.63 -10.80
N VAL A 187 -0.34 13.00 -12.05
CA VAL A 187 -0.21 12.09 -13.18
C VAL A 187 1.12 12.36 -13.87
N ALA A 188 1.84 11.33 -14.27
CA ALA A 188 3.03 11.46 -15.08
C ALA A 188 2.89 10.61 -16.35
N PHE A 189 3.39 11.11 -17.46
CA PHE A 189 3.33 10.44 -18.74
C PHE A 189 4.49 10.87 -19.64
N ARG A 190 4.75 10.10 -20.67
CA ARG A 190 5.73 10.42 -21.70
C ARG A 190 5.07 11.27 -22.79
N ALA A 191 5.78 12.31 -23.24
CA ALA A 191 5.37 13.20 -24.31
C ALA A 191 6.59 13.68 -25.10
N ASP A 192 6.36 14.17 -26.33
CA ASP A 192 7.33 14.89 -27.14
C ASP A 192 6.78 16.26 -27.64
N SER A 193 5.62 16.64 -27.13
CA SER A 193 4.80 17.75 -27.59
C SER A 193 5.37 19.12 -27.21
N LYS A 194 5.53 20.01 -28.19
CA LYS A 194 5.97 21.40 -27.98
C LYS A 194 4.97 22.24 -27.21
N ASN A 195 3.68 22.02 -27.42
CA ASN A 195 2.66 22.84 -26.81
C ASN A 195 2.45 22.52 -25.33
N LEU A 196 2.76 21.30 -24.88
CA LEU A 196 2.65 20.94 -23.46
C LEU A 196 3.73 21.60 -22.60
N LEU A 197 4.99 21.49 -23.02
CA LEU A 197 6.15 22.06 -22.31
C LEU A 197 7.12 22.70 -23.31
N PRO A 198 6.87 23.94 -23.74
CA PRO A 198 7.66 24.59 -24.80
C PRO A 198 9.15 24.73 -24.49
N ALA A 199 9.51 24.76 -23.19
CA ALA A 199 10.91 24.89 -22.76
C ALA A 199 11.76 23.63 -23.02
N ILE A 200 11.12 22.46 -23.11
CA ILE A 200 11.81 21.16 -23.25
C ILE A 200 11.29 20.33 -24.42
N GLY A 201 10.05 20.54 -24.84
CA GLY A 201 9.46 19.88 -26.01
C GLY A 201 9.99 20.51 -27.28
N ASN A 202 10.81 19.79 -28.05
CA ASN A 202 11.32 20.24 -29.35
C ASN A 202 10.70 19.46 -30.51
N GLY A 203 9.87 18.45 -30.21
CA GLY A 203 9.23 17.56 -31.19
C GLY A 203 10.14 16.42 -31.68
N ASP A 204 11.38 16.35 -31.20
CA ASP A 204 12.35 15.34 -31.62
C ASP A 204 12.70 14.34 -30.53
N ASN A 205 12.37 14.67 -29.26
CA ASN A 205 12.77 13.84 -28.12
C ASN A 205 11.67 13.73 -27.08
N ASP A 206 11.49 12.52 -26.58
CA ASP A 206 10.55 12.22 -25.51
C ASP A 206 10.99 12.84 -24.18
N TYR A 207 10.05 13.35 -23.43
CA TYR A 207 10.23 13.77 -22.04
C TYR A 207 9.12 13.19 -21.16
N VAL A 208 9.37 13.13 -19.85
CA VAL A 208 8.31 12.84 -18.88
C VAL A 208 7.64 14.13 -18.45
N ALA A 209 6.34 14.24 -18.64
CA ALA A 209 5.52 15.31 -18.13
C ALA A 209 4.87 14.90 -16.80
N VAL A 210 4.75 15.85 -15.87
CA VAL A 210 4.06 15.67 -14.59
C VAL A 210 2.95 16.70 -14.49
N LYS A 211 1.70 16.24 -14.43
CA LYS A 211 0.50 17.06 -14.29
C LYS A 211 -0.03 16.99 -12.87
N ARG A 212 -0.25 18.14 -12.25
CA ARG A 212 -1.06 18.25 -11.04
C ARG A 212 -2.50 18.53 -11.42
N MET A 213 -3.38 17.61 -11.12
CA MET A 213 -4.79 17.69 -11.54
C MET A 213 -5.60 18.75 -10.78
N ASN A 214 -5.14 19.15 -9.58
CA ASN A 214 -5.85 20.13 -8.75
C ASN A 214 -5.74 21.58 -9.26
N ASP A 215 -4.61 21.96 -9.84
CA ASP A 215 -4.32 23.31 -10.31
C ASP A 215 -3.99 23.37 -11.81
N GLY A 216 -4.04 22.21 -12.48
CA GLY A 216 -3.75 22.09 -13.90
C GLY A 216 -2.28 22.32 -14.27
N GLN A 217 -1.39 22.52 -13.29
CA GLN A 217 0.02 22.77 -13.57
C GLN A 217 0.70 21.55 -14.18
N LEU A 218 1.33 21.77 -15.33
CA LEU A 218 2.19 20.82 -16.01
C LEU A 218 3.64 21.25 -15.84
N SER A 219 4.50 20.31 -15.44
CA SER A 219 5.94 20.49 -15.34
C SER A 219 6.65 19.30 -15.95
N GLY A 220 7.80 19.53 -16.58
CA GLY A 220 8.77 18.48 -16.77
C GLY A 220 9.42 18.12 -15.42
N PRO A 221 10.15 16.99 -15.32
CA PRO A 221 11.09 16.86 -14.24
C PRO A 221 11.93 18.15 -14.30
N PRO A 222 12.13 18.89 -13.20
CA PRO A 222 13.17 19.90 -13.17
C PRO A 222 14.45 19.12 -13.41
N LEU A 223 14.81 18.98 -14.67
CA LEU A 223 16.04 18.41 -15.09
C LEU A 223 17.06 19.37 -14.55
N PHE A 224 17.40 19.10 -13.26
CA PHE A 224 18.62 19.50 -12.65
C PHE A 224 19.05 20.86 -13.19
N GLY A 225 19.01 21.96 -12.51
CA GLY A 225 19.57 23.22 -12.99
C GLY A 225 21.00 23.10 -13.56
N ASP A 226 21.29 21.96 -14.14
CA ASP A 226 22.52 21.57 -14.77
C ASP A 226 22.33 21.58 -16.30
N PRO A 227 22.95 22.56 -16.99
CA PRO A 227 22.91 22.67 -18.45
C PRO A 227 23.55 21.49 -19.18
N LEU A 228 24.09 20.50 -18.47
CA LEU A 228 24.83 19.38 -19.03
C LEU A 228 24.01 18.09 -19.15
N ILE A 229 22.80 18.02 -18.61
CA ILE A 229 21.90 16.90 -18.92
C ILE A 229 21.19 17.25 -20.22
N ASP A 230 21.70 16.71 -21.29
CA ASP A 230 21.11 16.82 -22.60
C ASP A 230 19.69 16.21 -22.56
N THR A 231 18.68 17.09 -22.58
CA THR A 231 17.27 16.72 -22.64
C THR A 231 16.91 16.05 -23.97
N GLN A 232 17.84 15.94 -24.89
CA GLN A 232 17.65 15.44 -26.24
C GLN A 232 17.56 13.91 -26.35
N THR A 233 17.63 13.17 -25.25
CA THR A 233 17.80 11.72 -25.32
C THR A 233 16.66 10.89 -24.72
N GLY A 234 15.44 11.39 -24.70
CA GLY A 234 14.23 10.59 -24.44
C GLY A 234 14.06 10.05 -23.02
N SER A 235 13.23 10.69 -22.20
CA SER A 235 12.78 10.16 -20.92
C SER A 235 11.55 9.27 -21.06
N ARG A 236 11.54 8.08 -20.45
CA ARG A 236 10.50 7.04 -20.62
C ARG A 236 10.15 6.35 -19.30
N SER A 237 9.04 5.62 -19.34
CA SER A 237 8.60 4.72 -18.26
C SER A 237 8.53 5.40 -16.90
N PRO A 238 7.74 6.46 -16.75
CA PRO A 238 7.57 7.13 -15.47
C PRO A 238 6.90 6.20 -14.45
N SER A 239 7.24 6.37 -13.17
CA SER A 239 6.59 5.70 -12.05
C SER A 239 6.50 6.66 -10.88
N LEU A 240 5.27 6.97 -10.45
CA LEU A 240 5.02 7.87 -9.32
C LEU A 240 4.93 7.09 -8.01
N SER A 241 5.42 7.71 -6.94
CA SER A 241 5.15 7.25 -5.59
C SER A 241 3.66 7.43 -5.25
N ASP A 242 3.16 6.60 -4.34
CA ASP A 242 1.76 6.61 -3.87
C ASP A 242 1.29 7.98 -3.33
N ASN A 243 2.20 8.79 -2.78
CA ASN A 243 1.93 10.15 -2.30
C ASN A 243 2.16 11.26 -3.36
N GLY A 244 2.53 10.91 -4.59
CA GLY A 244 2.80 11.87 -5.67
C GLY A 244 4.03 12.77 -5.47
N GLN A 245 4.87 12.49 -4.48
CA GLN A 245 6.01 13.34 -4.16
C GLN A 245 7.28 12.97 -4.92
N CYS A 246 7.32 11.76 -5.48
CA CYS A 246 8.50 11.24 -6.15
C CYS A 246 8.15 10.63 -7.49
N LEU A 247 9.03 10.86 -8.43
CA LEU A 247 9.00 10.31 -9.77
C LEU A 247 10.26 9.50 -10.00
N ALA A 248 10.12 8.24 -10.41
CA ALA A 248 11.18 7.46 -11.02
C ALA A 248 10.95 7.39 -12.54
N PHE A 249 11.99 7.47 -13.33
CA PHE A 249 11.90 7.38 -14.78
C PHE A 249 13.24 6.90 -15.38
N ARG A 250 13.21 6.45 -16.63
CA ARG A 250 14.41 6.15 -17.41
C ARG A 250 14.71 7.33 -18.31
N ALA A 251 15.98 7.70 -18.40
CA ALA A 251 16.44 8.64 -19.42
C ALA A 251 17.65 8.05 -20.16
N THR A 252 17.75 8.37 -21.42
CA THR A 252 18.94 8.13 -22.23
C THR A 252 19.69 9.45 -22.29
N GLY A 253 20.96 9.49 -21.90
CA GLY A 253 21.74 10.73 -21.91
C GLY A 253 23.17 10.56 -21.41
N TYR A 254 23.92 11.64 -21.48
CA TYR A 254 25.26 11.73 -20.98
C TYR A 254 25.30 11.50 -19.47
N ASN A 255 26.09 10.53 -19.02
CA ASN A 255 26.27 10.30 -17.59
C ASN A 255 27.51 11.05 -17.10
N GLU A 256 27.28 12.16 -16.37
CA GLU A 256 28.40 12.94 -15.80
C GLU A 256 29.24 12.17 -14.79
N ILE A 257 28.66 11.14 -14.13
CA ILE A 257 29.38 10.32 -13.16
C ILE A 257 30.40 9.41 -13.85
N SER A 258 30.09 8.91 -15.05
CA SER A 258 30.97 8.03 -15.80
C SER A 258 31.78 8.73 -16.91
N GLY A 259 31.37 9.95 -17.28
CA GLY A 259 32.01 10.69 -18.39
C GLY A 259 31.81 10.06 -19.77
N ASN A 260 30.90 9.10 -19.91
CA ASN A 260 30.66 8.36 -21.15
C ASN A 260 29.32 8.71 -21.79
N ALA A 261 29.34 9.12 -23.05
CA ALA A 261 28.18 9.39 -23.89
C ALA A 261 27.40 8.12 -24.31
N SER A 262 27.84 6.94 -23.91
CA SER A 262 27.29 5.64 -24.32
C SER A 262 26.50 4.90 -23.23
N ASP A 263 26.32 5.46 -22.04
CA ASP A 263 25.51 4.84 -20.99
C ASP A 263 24.02 5.05 -21.26
N TYR A 264 23.50 4.26 -22.18
CA TYR A 264 22.09 4.20 -22.52
C TYR A 264 21.29 3.63 -21.35
N ASN A 265 20.16 4.28 -21.01
CA ASN A 265 19.15 3.79 -20.08
C ASN A 265 19.48 3.86 -18.58
N THR A 266 19.87 4.99 -18.08
CA THR A 266 19.99 5.22 -16.64
C THR A 266 18.60 5.47 -16.02
N SER A 267 18.35 4.87 -14.86
CA SER A 267 17.13 5.14 -14.08
C SER A 267 17.40 6.27 -13.09
N TYR A 268 16.51 7.24 -13.08
CA TYR A 268 16.57 8.41 -12.21
C TYR A 268 15.42 8.39 -11.25
N MET A 269 15.61 8.99 -10.07
CA MET A 269 14.56 9.27 -9.12
C MET A 269 14.60 10.73 -8.73
N GLN A 270 13.46 11.39 -8.82
CA GLN A 270 13.32 12.80 -8.54
C GLN A 270 12.30 13.07 -7.43
N VAL A 271 12.60 14.04 -6.57
CA VAL A 271 11.67 14.61 -5.62
C VAL A 271 10.86 15.71 -6.29
N LEU A 272 9.57 15.51 -6.47
CA LEU A 272 8.65 16.51 -7.02
C LEU A 272 8.21 17.51 -5.95
N SER A 273 8.01 17.03 -4.72
CA SER A 273 7.68 17.85 -3.55
C SER A 273 7.92 17.08 -2.25
N GLY A 274 8.21 17.77 -1.15
CA GLY A 274 8.36 17.12 0.16
C GLY A 274 9.55 16.15 0.24
N THR A 275 9.31 14.91 0.65
CA THR A 275 10.34 13.87 0.75
C THR A 275 9.90 12.61 0.01
N CYS A 276 10.78 12.06 -0.83
CA CYS A 276 10.56 10.80 -1.55
C CYS A 276 10.33 9.59 -0.63
N PHE A 277 10.90 9.65 0.52
CA PHE A 277 10.64 8.70 1.57
C PHE A 277 9.61 9.28 2.54
N ASN A 278 8.32 9.22 2.15
CA ASN A 278 7.35 8.87 3.15
C ASN A 278 7.41 7.34 3.22
N PRO A 279 8.13 6.72 4.16
CA PRO A 279 7.90 5.32 4.39
C PRO A 279 6.40 5.27 4.64
N ARG A 280 5.65 4.61 3.74
CA ARG A 280 4.26 4.20 4.01
C ARG A 280 4.23 3.97 5.48
N ALA A 281 3.26 4.61 6.14
CA ALA A 281 3.19 4.57 7.58
C ALA A 281 3.25 3.10 8.02
N VAL A 282 4.46 2.53 7.99
CA VAL A 282 4.70 1.14 8.41
C VAL A 282 4.27 1.15 9.85
N VAL A 283 3.07 0.64 10.07
CA VAL A 283 2.52 0.51 11.42
C VAL A 283 3.61 -0.14 12.24
N PRO A 284 3.98 0.43 13.38
CA PRO A 284 5.05 -0.13 14.19
C PRO A 284 4.73 -1.60 14.49
N ALA A 285 5.70 -2.48 14.29
CA ALA A 285 5.55 -3.90 14.56
C ALA A 285 6.47 -4.34 15.69
N LEU A 286 5.93 -5.21 16.57
CA LEU A 286 6.62 -5.79 17.69
C LEU A 286 6.97 -7.25 17.41
N SER A 287 8.24 -7.62 17.48
CA SER A 287 8.72 -8.98 17.28
C SER A 287 9.70 -9.42 18.36
N LYS A 288 10.09 -10.71 18.37
CA LYS A 288 11.08 -11.31 19.28
C LYS A 288 10.81 -11.01 20.77
N LEU A 289 9.53 -11.04 21.17
CA LEU A 289 9.12 -10.73 22.54
C LEU A 289 9.56 -11.81 23.51
N SER A 290 10.17 -11.40 24.62
CA SER A 290 10.53 -12.31 25.70
C SER A 290 10.55 -11.62 27.06
N LEU A 291 10.34 -12.43 28.14
CA LEU A 291 10.39 -11.97 29.52
C LEU A 291 11.22 -12.96 30.35
N LYS A 292 12.33 -12.50 30.89
CA LYS A 292 13.23 -13.31 31.73
C LYS A 292 13.80 -12.46 32.86
N PRO A 293 13.80 -12.97 34.13
CA PRO A 293 13.17 -14.19 34.62
C PRO A 293 11.63 -14.08 34.68
N LYS A 294 10.92 -15.21 34.51
CA LYS A 294 9.44 -15.25 34.58
C LYS A 294 8.92 -15.18 36.04
N LYS A 295 9.78 -15.43 37.06
CA LYS A 295 9.43 -15.34 38.46
C LYS A 295 10.42 -14.40 39.15
N PHE A 296 9.95 -13.38 39.87
CA PHE A 296 10.79 -12.37 40.51
C PHE A 296 10.11 -11.70 41.70
N ALA A 297 10.91 -11.16 42.63
CA ALA A 297 10.44 -10.29 43.70
C ALA A 297 10.46 -8.82 43.28
N VAL A 298 9.58 -7.99 43.84
CA VAL A 298 9.53 -6.55 43.56
C VAL A 298 10.80 -5.85 44.02
N ALA A 299 11.42 -5.04 43.19
CA ALA A 299 12.61 -4.28 43.53
C ALA A 299 12.29 -3.06 44.41
N LYS A 300 13.30 -2.58 45.20
CA LYS A 300 13.14 -1.42 46.07
C LYS A 300 12.91 -0.11 45.31
N LYS A 301 13.61 0.11 44.17
CA LYS A 301 13.50 1.32 43.34
C LYS A 301 12.60 1.07 42.13
N PRO A 302 11.93 2.10 41.60
CA PRO A 302 11.07 1.99 40.39
C PRO A 302 11.83 1.55 39.14
N THR A 303 13.05 2.04 38.95
CA THR A 303 13.96 1.65 37.88
C THR A 303 14.82 0.51 38.32
N ALA A 304 14.53 -0.73 37.89
CA ALA A 304 15.36 -1.87 38.21
C ALA A 304 16.56 -1.94 37.27
N LYS A 305 17.74 -1.54 37.74
CA LYS A 305 18.98 -2.13 37.26
C LYS A 305 18.95 -3.59 37.74
N VAL A 306 19.06 -4.55 36.82
CA VAL A 306 19.25 -5.98 37.22
C VAL A 306 20.60 -6.05 37.88
N ALA A 307 20.64 -6.22 39.20
CA ALA A 307 21.88 -6.38 39.94
C ALA A 307 22.65 -7.59 39.39
N ALA A 308 23.92 -7.37 39.08
CA ALA A 308 24.85 -8.44 38.77
C ALA A 308 24.83 -9.50 39.91
N LYS A 309 24.93 -10.78 39.54
CA LYS A 309 25.00 -11.90 40.51
C LYS A 309 26.17 -11.69 41.44
N LYS A 310 25.93 -11.35 42.70
CA LYS A 310 26.87 -11.65 43.77
C LYS A 310 26.76 -13.15 44.08
N LYS A 311 27.87 -13.87 44.00
CA LYS A 311 28.00 -15.26 44.45
C LYS A 311 27.64 -15.31 45.95
N GLY A 312 26.54 -16.00 46.31
CA GLY A 312 26.12 -16.23 47.69
C GLY A 312 24.59 -16.34 47.76
N LYS A 313 24.10 -17.41 48.39
CA LYS A 313 22.70 -17.84 48.63
C LYS A 313 21.66 -17.44 47.58
N LYS A 314 20.94 -18.39 46.97
CA LYS A 314 19.91 -18.22 45.93
C LYS A 314 18.80 -17.23 46.35
N LYS A 315 19.06 -15.93 46.29
CA LYS A 315 18.02 -14.90 46.46
C LYS A 315 17.20 -14.78 45.17
N SER A 316 15.89 -14.73 45.34
CA SER A 316 14.98 -14.50 44.20
C SER A 316 15.37 -13.25 43.40
N PRO A 317 15.41 -13.31 42.07
CA PRO A 317 15.76 -12.15 41.25
C PRO A 317 14.80 -10.99 41.51
N LYS A 318 15.33 -9.75 41.58
CA LYS A 318 14.56 -8.54 41.79
C LYS A 318 14.26 -7.88 40.45
N GLY A 319 12.98 -7.93 40.02
CA GLY A 319 12.55 -7.45 38.72
C GLY A 319 12.80 -8.43 37.57
N THR A 320 12.43 -8.02 36.34
CA THR A 320 12.56 -8.81 35.12
C THR A 320 12.96 -7.92 33.93
N LYS A 321 13.46 -8.53 32.86
CA LYS A 321 13.75 -7.89 31.58
C LYS A 321 12.69 -8.28 30.59
N ILE A 322 11.98 -7.32 30.03
CA ILE A 322 11.09 -7.49 28.90
C ILE A 322 11.86 -7.05 27.67
N ARG A 323 12.09 -7.97 26.72
CA ARG A 323 12.79 -7.70 25.47
C ARG A 323 11.80 -7.77 24.33
N PHE A 324 12.01 -6.91 23.34
CA PHE A 324 11.23 -6.83 22.11
C PHE A 324 12.08 -6.19 21.02
N THR A 325 11.69 -6.38 19.78
CA THR A 325 12.29 -5.70 18.62
C THR A 325 11.21 -4.86 17.96
N LEU A 326 11.53 -3.59 17.65
CA LEU A 326 10.72 -2.68 16.86
C LEU A 326 11.26 -2.60 15.43
N ASN A 327 10.39 -2.57 14.45
CA ASN A 327 10.77 -2.33 13.05
C ASN A 327 11.03 -0.85 12.76
N ARG A 328 10.54 0.07 13.61
CA ARG A 328 10.71 1.52 13.52
C ARG A 328 10.58 2.17 14.90
N ASP A 329 10.89 3.48 14.96
CA ASP A 329 10.71 4.29 16.16
C ASP A 329 9.23 4.38 16.54
N ALA A 330 8.92 4.14 17.82
CA ALA A 330 7.55 4.13 18.32
C ALA A 330 7.48 4.31 19.84
N ASP A 331 6.36 4.83 20.31
CA ASP A 331 5.97 4.75 21.70
C ASP A 331 5.52 3.34 22.03
N VAL A 332 5.96 2.77 23.14
CA VAL A 332 5.57 1.43 23.53
C VAL A 332 4.80 1.42 24.85
N ALA A 333 3.58 0.92 24.80
CA ALA A 333 2.71 0.73 25.94
C ALA A 333 2.78 -0.73 26.42
N PHE A 334 2.92 -0.91 27.74
CA PHE A 334 2.97 -2.19 28.43
C PHE A 334 1.73 -2.30 29.30
N THR A 335 0.71 -3.04 28.88
CA THR A 335 -0.50 -3.28 29.64
C THR A 335 -0.32 -4.50 30.52
N ILE A 336 -0.44 -4.31 31.84
CA ILE A 336 -0.22 -5.35 32.85
C ILE A 336 -1.55 -5.75 33.46
N GLU A 337 -1.84 -7.04 33.43
CA GLU A 337 -3.05 -7.60 33.99
C GLU A 337 -2.72 -8.65 35.09
N LYS A 338 -3.56 -8.68 36.11
CA LYS A 338 -3.46 -9.62 37.22
C LYS A 338 -4.38 -10.81 37.01
N ARG A 339 -3.88 -12.02 37.22
CA ARG A 339 -4.67 -13.24 37.24
C ARG A 339 -5.52 -13.29 38.50
N THR A 340 -6.82 -13.46 38.33
CA THR A 340 -7.79 -13.63 39.42
C THR A 340 -8.67 -14.84 39.15
N VAL A 341 -9.30 -15.37 40.20
CA VAL A 341 -10.27 -16.43 40.07
C VAL A 341 -11.64 -15.79 39.77
N GLY A 342 -12.25 -16.24 38.69
CA GLY A 342 -13.62 -15.91 38.33
C GLY A 342 -14.56 -17.11 38.48
N ARG A 343 -15.84 -16.89 38.23
CA ARG A 343 -16.91 -17.90 38.19
C ARG A 343 -17.47 -18.01 36.79
N LYS A 344 -17.63 -19.22 36.27
CA LYS A 344 -18.34 -19.47 35.01
C LYS A 344 -19.84 -19.30 35.19
N VAL A 345 -20.47 -18.41 34.39
CA VAL A 345 -21.90 -18.16 34.31
C VAL A 345 -22.26 -18.06 32.85
N LYS A 346 -23.19 -18.91 32.37
CA LYS A 346 -23.60 -18.94 30.93
C LYS A 346 -22.46 -18.85 29.98
N GLY A 347 -21.42 -19.69 30.14
CA GLY A 347 -20.21 -19.73 29.28
C GLY A 347 -19.18 -18.62 29.52
N LYS A 348 -19.53 -17.52 30.17
CA LYS A 348 -18.64 -16.37 30.43
C LYS A 348 -17.98 -16.45 31.82
N CYS A 349 -16.74 -15.95 31.94
CA CYS A 349 -15.99 -15.86 33.18
C CYS A 349 -16.23 -14.52 33.88
N VAL A 350 -17.08 -14.48 34.88
CA VAL A 350 -17.45 -13.27 35.63
C VAL A 350 -16.69 -13.15 36.94
N LYS A 351 -16.70 -11.96 37.55
CA LYS A 351 -16.11 -11.70 38.86
C LYS A 351 -16.78 -12.56 39.94
N ALA A 352 -16.01 -13.26 40.75
CA ALA A 352 -16.52 -13.99 41.89
C ALA A 352 -17.09 -13.02 42.97
N LYS A 353 -18.21 -13.34 43.58
CA LYS A 353 -18.76 -12.53 44.69
C LYS A 353 -17.78 -12.56 45.86
N LYS A 354 -17.58 -11.40 46.51
CA LYS A 354 -16.73 -11.26 47.70
C LYS A 354 -17.25 -12.16 48.82
N GLY A 355 -16.38 -12.86 49.49
CA GLY A 355 -16.70 -13.74 50.63
C GLY A 355 -17.26 -15.13 50.29
N ARG A 356 -17.62 -15.43 49.02
CA ARG A 356 -18.13 -16.75 48.64
C ARG A 356 -17.02 -17.59 47.91
N LYS A 357 -16.80 -18.83 48.40
CA LYS A 357 -15.91 -19.78 47.71
C LYS A 357 -16.54 -20.22 46.40
N VAL A 358 -15.78 -20.11 45.31
CA VAL A 358 -16.21 -20.59 43.97
C VAL A 358 -15.93 -22.11 43.90
N PRO A 359 -16.92 -22.98 43.63
CA PRO A 359 -16.73 -24.40 43.47
C PRO A 359 -15.73 -24.71 42.37
N LYS A 360 -14.86 -25.75 42.56
CA LYS A 360 -13.78 -26.10 41.63
C LYS A 360 -14.28 -26.19 40.17
N LYS A 361 -15.39 -26.89 39.91
CA LYS A 361 -16.00 -27.06 38.58
C LYS A 361 -16.47 -25.77 37.91
N LYS A 362 -16.75 -24.70 38.68
CA LYS A 362 -17.20 -23.39 38.18
C LYS A 362 -16.09 -22.33 38.22
N ARG A 363 -14.84 -22.66 38.53
CA ARG A 363 -13.70 -21.73 38.52
C ARG A 363 -13.23 -21.46 37.11
N CYS A 364 -12.90 -20.22 36.84
CA CYS A 364 -12.22 -19.80 35.60
C CYS A 364 -11.13 -18.78 35.91
N VAL A 365 -10.23 -18.58 34.97
CA VAL A 365 -9.20 -17.55 35.06
C VAL A 365 -9.76 -16.25 34.46
N ARG A 366 -9.69 -15.20 35.27
CA ARG A 366 -10.03 -13.85 34.84
C ARG A 366 -8.80 -12.96 34.94
N TRP A 367 -8.53 -12.21 33.89
CA TRP A 367 -7.49 -11.20 33.88
C TRP A 367 -8.11 -9.84 34.16
N VAL A 368 -7.55 -9.10 35.09
CA VAL A 368 -8.02 -7.77 35.49
C VAL A 368 -6.87 -6.76 35.36
N PRO A 369 -7.15 -5.53 34.90
CA PRO A 369 -6.13 -4.50 34.77
C PRO A 369 -5.39 -4.29 36.08
N ALA A 370 -4.04 -4.29 36.03
CA ALA A 370 -3.17 -3.98 37.15
C ALA A 370 -2.45 -2.63 36.96
N GLY A 371 -2.35 -2.18 35.70
CA GLY A 371 -1.84 -0.88 35.32
C GLY A 371 -1.13 -0.89 33.95
N LYS A 372 -0.69 0.28 33.52
CA LYS A 372 -0.02 0.53 32.24
C LYS A 372 1.30 1.26 32.47
N LEU A 373 2.33 0.92 31.69
CA LEU A 373 3.57 1.67 31.58
C LEU A 373 3.71 2.12 30.13
N THR A 374 4.26 3.31 29.92
CA THR A 374 4.58 3.80 28.57
C THR A 374 6.06 4.14 28.50
N ARG A 375 6.66 3.91 27.35
CA ARG A 375 7.98 4.38 26.98
C ARG A 375 7.85 5.12 25.67
N ALA A 376 8.04 6.43 25.75
CA ALA A 376 8.03 7.30 24.60
C ALA A 376 9.27 7.06 23.75
N THR A 377 9.13 7.28 22.46
CA THR A 377 10.19 7.34 21.44
C THR A 377 11.27 6.26 21.60
N GLN A 378 10.82 5.01 21.54
CA GLN A 378 11.77 3.89 21.51
C GLN A 378 12.28 3.71 20.10
N PRO A 379 13.61 3.81 19.86
CA PRO A 379 14.17 3.65 18.52
C PRO A 379 13.94 2.25 17.95
N ALA A 380 13.99 2.12 16.63
CA ALA A 380 13.97 0.83 15.92
C ALA A 380 15.05 -0.13 16.44
N GLY A 381 14.86 -1.45 16.23
CA GLY A 381 15.79 -2.48 16.64
C GLY A 381 15.45 -3.12 17.99
N ALA A 382 16.40 -3.89 18.55
CA ALA A 382 16.23 -4.66 19.79
C ALA A 382 16.21 -3.76 21.03
N ARG A 383 15.14 -3.86 21.84
CA ARG A 383 14.92 -3.05 23.05
C ARG A 383 14.73 -3.91 24.28
N THR A 384 15.05 -3.34 25.42
CA THR A 384 14.89 -3.99 26.72
C THR A 384 14.29 -3.03 27.74
N LEU A 385 13.13 -3.38 28.28
CA LEU A 385 12.56 -2.73 29.46
C LEU A 385 12.93 -3.51 30.71
N TYR A 386 13.56 -2.84 31.67
CA TYR A 386 13.78 -3.36 33.03
C TYR A 386 12.56 -3.09 33.89
N PHE A 387 11.77 -4.12 34.16
CA PHE A 387 10.55 -4.00 34.96
C PHE A 387 10.77 -4.43 36.40
N SER A 388 10.65 -3.49 37.31
CA SER A 388 10.90 -3.68 38.77
C SER A 388 9.78 -4.39 39.50
N GLY A 389 8.61 -4.64 38.86
CA GLY A 389 7.40 -5.06 39.54
C GLY A 389 6.62 -3.88 40.16
N ARG A 390 6.94 -2.64 39.74
CA ARG A 390 6.22 -1.44 40.18
C ARG A 390 5.63 -0.71 38.95
N ILE A 391 4.45 -0.13 39.15
CA ILE A 391 3.81 0.77 38.21
C ILE A 391 3.72 2.13 38.90
N GLY A 392 4.60 3.04 38.52
CA GLY A 392 4.84 4.26 39.27
C GLY A 392 5.32 3.93 40.71
N LYS A 393 4.71 4.56 41.69
CA LYS A 393 5.01 4.30 43.12
C LYS A 393 4.40 2.99 43.63
N LYS A 394 3.40 2.41 42.94
CA LYS A 394 2.63 1.26 43.38
C LYS A 394 3.36 -0.07 43.14
N LYS A 395 3.52 -0.89 44.16
CA LYS A 395 4.09 -2.26 44.08
C LYS A 395 3.01 -3.26 43.64
N LEU A 396 3.35 -4.16 42.71
CA LEU A 396 2.50 -5.30 42.43
C LEU A 396 2.48 -6.26 43.63
N ARG A 397 1.28 -6.74 44.01
CA ARG A 397 1.11 -7.76 45.04
C ARG A 397 1.60 -9.12 44.54
N PRO A 398 2.04 -10.05 45.40
CA PRO A 398 2.37 -11.41 44.98
C PRO A 398 1.22 -12.05 44.17
N GLY A 399 1.57 -12.84 43.13
CA GLY A 399 0.60 -13.53 42.30
C GLY A 399 1.00 -13.61 40.84
N GLY A 400 0.12 -14.22 40.05
CA GLY A 400 0.30 -14.35 38.60
C GLY A 400 -0.16 -13.09 37.82
N TYR A 401 0.60 -12.75 36.79
CA TYR A 401 0.38 -11.61 35.94
C TYR A 401 0.67 -11.96 34.48
N ARG A 402 0.23 -11.10 33.56
CA ARG A 402 0.69 -11.08 32.18
C ARG A 402 0.91 -9.64 31.74
N VAL A 403 1.79 -9.44 30.76
CA VAL A 403 2.02 -8.15 30.11
C VAL A 403 1.84 -8.31 28.62
N ALA A 404 1.09 -7.42 28.01
CA ALA A 404 0.96 -7.27 26.57
C ALA A 404 1.56 -5.92 26.16
N LEU A 405 2.18 -5.88 24.98
CA LEU A 405 2.82 -4.71 24.42
C LEU A 405 2.03 -4.21 23.20
N GLN A 406 2.01 -2.90 23.03
CA GLN A 406 1.47 -2.24 21.85
C GLN A 406 2.36 -1.06 21.51
N ALA A 407 2.73 -0.92 20.25
CA ALA A 407 3.57 0.17 19.77
C ALA A 407 2.71 1.16 18.97
N THR A 408 2.96 2.46 19.14
CA THR A 408 2.26 3.56 18.44
C THR A 408 3.28 4.53 17.88
N ALA A 409 3.13 4.89 16.63
CA ALA A 409 3.87 5.95 15.95
C ALA A 409 2.89 6.88 15.22
N THR A 410 3.36 7.97 14.64
CA THR A 410 2.52 8.85 13.78
C THR A 410 1.83 8.07 12.66
N SER A 411 2.45 6.99 12.20
CA SER A 411 1.98 6.07 11.17
C SER A 411 0.89 5.08 11.61
N GLY A 412 0.49 5.07 12.87
CA GLY A 412 -0.52 4.16 13.38
C GLY A 412 -0.07 3.34 14.59
N THR A 413 -0.88 2.36 14.93
CA THR A 413 -0.71 1.54 16.15
C THR A 413 -0.64 0.05 15.81
N SER A 414 0.34 -0.66 16.36
CA SER A 414 0.49 -2.11 16.16
C SER A 414 -0.68 -2.91 16.73
N PRO A 415 -0.93 -4.13 16.25
CA PRO A 415 -1.73 -5.09 17.00
C PRO A 415 -1.16 -5.28 18.42
N VAL A 416 -2.05 -5.58 19.38
CA VAL A 416 -1.61 -5.92 20.74
C VAL A 416 -0.90 -7.27 20.72
N SER A 417 0.30 -7.32 21.27
CA SER A 417 1.12 -8.55 21.28
C SER A 417 0.46 -9.70 22.03
N LYS A 418 0.88 -10.94 21.74
CA LYS A 418 0.57 -12.09 22.61
C LYS A 418 1.06 -11.80 24.04
N PRO A 419 0.23 -11.98 25.07
CA PRO A 419 0.61 -11.66 26.44
C PRO A 419 1.72 -12.59 26.99
N LEU A 420 2.72 -11.99 27.64
CA LEU A 420 3.82 -12.69 28.30
C LEU A 420 3.50 -12.92 29.78
N PRO A 421 3.35 -14.17 30.25
CA PRO A 421 3.03 -14.46 31.65
C PRO A 421 4.25 -14.32 32.58
N PHE A 422 4.02 -13.85 33.81
CA PHE A 422 5.02 -13.78 34.85
C PHE A 422 4.40 -13.91 36.27
N THR A 423 5.24 -14.19 37.26
CA THR A 423 4.82 -14.31 38.65
C THR A 423 5.62 -13.37 39.55
N VAL A 424 4.92 -12.58 40.33
CA VAL A 424 5.49 -11.79 41.42
C VAL A 424 5.54 -12.66 42.69
N LEU A 425 6.73 -12.85 43.24
CA LEU A 425 6.97 -13.66 44.42
C LEU A 425 6.71 -12.88 45.72
N ARG A 426 6.36 -13.57 46.80
CA ARG A 426 6.45 -13.02 48.15
C ARG A 426 7.93 -12.77 48.48
N LYS A 427 8.20 -11.71 49.25
CA LYS A 427 9.55 -11.53 49.86
C LYS A 427 9.85 -12.65 50.81
#